data_b2ac77641f5b774164dcec29c10a7504
#
_entry.id   b2ac77641f5b774164dcec29c10a7504
#
_cell.length_a   1.000
_cell.length_b   1.000
_cell.length_c   1.000
_cell.angle_alpha   90.00
_cell.angle_beta   90.00
_cell.angle_gamma   90.00
#
_symmetry.space_group_name_H-M   'P 1'
#
loop_
_entity.id
_entity.type
_entity.pdbx_description
1 polymer ?
#
loop_
_entity_poly.entity_id
_entity_poly.type
_entity_poly.pdbx_seq_one_letter_code
_entity_poly.pdbx_strand_id
1 'polypeptide(L)'
;GLAVTGIIDPSHMARNDGLKPGQTLLLTKPLGTGVLATAVKARWDGAEESEAEVTRWCSRLNSVAGGVVRDLKIAAATDITGFGLGGHQSGNRAWV
;
A
#
# COMPACT_ATOMS: atom_id res chain seq x y z
N GLY A 1 10.48 11.34 -11.22
CA GLY A 1 9.49 10.96 -10.21
C GLY A 1 8.24 11.81 -10.30
N LEU A 2 7.17 11.38 -9.63
CA LEU A 2 5.92 12.12 -9.54
C LEU A 2 5.76 12.63 -8.10
N ALA A 3 5.30 13.88 -7.96
CA ALA A 3 4.83 14.44 -6.70
C ALA A 3 3.34 14.78 -6.88
N VAL A 4 2.51 14.28 -5.97
CA VAL A 4 1.06 14.50 -5.99
C VAL A 4 0.67 15.30 -4.77
N THR A 5 -0.05 16.40 -4.98
CA THR A 5 -0.57 17.26 -3.92
C THR A 5 -2.08 17.39 -4.08
N GLY A 6 -2.80 17.36 -2.97
CA GLY A 6 -4.25 17.49 -2.96
C GLY A 6 -4.75 18.22 -1.72
N ILE A 7 -6.03 18.55 -1.71
CA ILE A 7 -6.74 19.12 -0.56
C ILE A 7 -7.67 18.06 -0.01
N ILE A 8 -7.65 17.87 1.30
CA ILE A 8 -8.49 16.90 2.00
C ILE A 8 -9.26 17.59 3.13
N ASP A 9 -10.49 17.14 3.37
CA ASP A 9 -11.25 17.50 4.56
C ASP A 9 -10.68 16.72 5.77
N PRO A 10 -10.17 17.41 6.80
CA PRO A 10 -9.57 16.75 7.97
C PRO A 10 -10.52 15.80 8.69
N SER A 11 -11.85 16.04 8.62
CA SER A 11 -12.86 15.19 9.24
C SER A 11 -13.07 13.84 8.54
N HIS A 12 -12.56 13.69 7.31
CA HIS A 12 -12.70 12.49 6.47
C HIS A 12 -11.35 11.88 6.09
N MET A 13 -10.30 12.21 6.83
CA MET A 13 -8.96 11.72 6.56
C MET A 13 -8.75 10.32 7.16
N ALA A 14 -8.43 9.34 6.33
CA ALA A 14 -7.91 8.05 6.79
C ALA A 14 -6.42 8.23 7.17
N ARG A 15 -6.08 7.92 8.42
CA ARG A 15 -4.73 8.16 8.96
C ARG A 15 -3.92 6.87 9.04
N ASN A 16 -2.59 6.99 8.96
CA ASN A 16 -1.70 5.84 9.16
C ASN A 16 -1.74 5.29 10.59
N ASP A 17 -2.08 6.13 11.57
CA ASP A 17 -2.13 5.83 13.00
C ASP A 17 -3.56 5.60 13.52
N GLY A 18 -4.53 5.45 12.63
CA GLY A 18 -5.93 5.28 12.98
C GLY A 18 -6.34 3.84 13.33
N LEU A 19 -5.45 2.86 13.18
CA LEU A 19 -5.74 1.45 13.45
C LEU A 19 -5.88 1.17 14.95
N LYS A 20 -6.86 0.36 15.32
CA LYS A 20 -7.12 -0.05 16.71
C LYS A 20 -7.02 -1.56 16.87
N PRO A 21 -6.62 -2.06 18.06
CA PRO A 21 -6.61 -3.49 18.36
C PRO A 21 -7.98 -4.14 18.08
N GLY A 22 -7.96 -5.33 17.50
CA GLY A 22 -9.18 -6.07 17.15
C GLY A 22 -9.76 -5.74 15.77
N GLN A 23 -9.22 -4.77 15.05
CA GLN A 23 -9.62 -4.49 13.68
C GLN A 23 -8.99 -5.47 12.68
N THR A 24 -9.71 -5.74 11.59
CA THR A 24 -9.22 -6.58 10.49
C THR A 24 -8.44 -5.74 9.50
N LEU A 25 -7.26 -6.23 9.10
CA LEU A 25 -6.46 -5.64 8.02
C LEU A 25 -6.87 -6.24 6.68
N LEU A 26 -7.09 -5.38 5.70
CA LEU A 26 -7.39 -5.79 4.34
C LEU A 26 -6.29 -5.33 3.39
N LEU A 27 -5.73 -6.26 2.64
CA LEU A 27 -4.80 -5.97 1.54
C LEU A 27 -5.59 -5.87 0.24
N THR A 28 -5.46 -4.76 -0.46
CA THR A 28 -6.16 -4.52 -1.73
C THR A 28 -5.33 -4.92 -2.95
N LYS A 29 -4.06 -5.22 -2.74
CA LYS A 29 -3.12 -5.73 -3.75
C LYS A 29 -2.17 -6.74 -3.12
N PRO A 30 -1.60 -7.67 -3.90
CA PRO A 30 -0.61 -8.63 -3.38
C PRO A 30 0.66 -7.91 -2.90
N LEU A 31 1.31 -8.51 -1.91
CA LEU A 31 2.64 -8.11 -1.46
C LEU A 31 3.72 -8.71 -2.36
N GLY A 32 4.91 -8.12 -2.35
CA GLY A 32 6.10 -8.69 -3.01
C GLY A 32 6.57 -7.96 -4.27
N THR A 33 5.87 -6.92 -4.73
CA THR A 33 6.30 -6.16 -5.92
C THR A 33 7.71 -5.57 -5.77
N GLY A 34 8.12 -5.17 -4.57
CA GLY A 34 9.48 -4.70 -4.29
C GLY A 34 10.53 -5.79 -4.43
N VAL A 35 10.21 -7.03 -4.04
CA VAL A 35 11.09 -8.20 -4.22
C VAL A 35 11.23 -8.52 -5.70
N LEU A 36 10.12 -8.59 -6.43
CA LEU A 36 10.13 -8.81 -7.87
C LEU A 36 10.90 -7.71 -8.61
N ALA A 37 10.73 -6.45 -8.25
CA ALA A 37 11.49 -5.34 -8.84
C ALA A 37 13.00 -5.46 -8.59
N THR A 38 13.40 -6.01 -7.44
CA THR A 38 14.81 -6.30 -7.14
C THR A 38 15.33 -7.45 -8.01
N ALA A 39 14.55 -8.53 -8.18
CA ALA A 39 14.87 -9.65 -9.05
C ALA A 39 15.06 -9.21 -10.51
N VAL A 40 14.16 -8.35 -11.01
CA VAL A 40 14.27 -7.75 -12.35
C VAL A 40 15.57 -6.97 -12.50
N LYS A 41 15.90 -6.09 -11.54
CA LYS A 41 17.15 -5.32 -11.57
C LYS A 41 18.38 -6.20 -11.52
N ALA A 42 18.36 -7.28 -10.77
CA ALA A 42 19.44 -8.24 -10.64
C ALA A 42 19.50 -9.24 -11.81
N ARG A 43 18.55 -9.19 -12.73
CA ARG A 43 18.45 -10.11 -13.88
C ARG A 43 18.44 -11.58 -13.46
N TRP A 44 17.67 -11.90 -12.41
CA TRP A 44 17.48 -13.28 -11.98
C TRP A 44 16.68 -14.07 -13.01
N ASP A 45 16.75 -15.39 -12.95
CA ASP A 45 15.92 -16.27 -13.79
C ASP A 45 14.44 -15.94 -13.55
N GLY A 46 13.66 -15.80 -14.64
CA GLY A 46 12.26 -15.35 -14.57
C GLY A 46 12.08 -13.84 -14.44
N ALA A 47 13.10 -13.04 -14.78
CA ALA A 47 13.02 -11.58 -14.69
C ALA A 47 11.93 -10.99 -15.60
N GLU A 48 11.69 -11.55 -16.79
CA GLU A 48 10.68 -11.06 -17.73
C GLU A 48 9.28 -11.24 -17.18
N GLU A 49 8.96 -12.43 -16.63
CA GLU A 49 7.69 -12.70 -15.97
C GLU A 49 7.51 -11.80 -14.74
N SER A 50 8.57 -11.61 -13.98
CA SER A 50 8.59 -10.72 -12.81
C SER A 50 8.32 -9.27 -13.20
N GLU A 51 8.88 -8.79 -14.32
CA GLU A 51 8.65 -7.43 -14.83
C GLU A 51 7.20 -7.23 -15.27
N ALA A 52 6.63 -8.21 -15.96
CA ALA A 52 5.23 -8.18 -16.37
C ALA A 52 4.29 -8.11 -15.16
N GLU A 53 4.55 -8.90 -14.12
CA GLU A 53 3.74 -8.93 -12.90
C GLU A 53 3.88 -7.61 -12.10
N VAL A 54 5.09 -7.07 -11.96
CA VAL A 54 5.32 -5.75 -11.33
C VAL A 54 4.57 -4.68 -12.09
N THR A 55 4.70 -4.65 -13.42
CA THR A 55 4.02 -3.66 -14.27
C THR A 55 2.51 -3.75 -14.12
N ARG A 56 1.95 -4.96 -14.14
CA ARG A 56 0.52 -5.22 -13.97
C ARG A 56 -0.02 -4.63 -12.67
N TRP A 57 0.68 -4.85 -11.54
CA TRP A 57 0.20 -4.40 -10.24
C TRP A 57 0.50 -2.93 -9.95
N CYS A 58 1.63 -2.42 -10.42
CA CYS A 58 2.00 -1.01 -10.22
C CYS A 58 1.18 -0.06 -11.10
N SER A 59 0.81 -0.47 -12.31
CA SER A 59 -0.04 0.34 -13.20
C SER A 59 -1.51 0.38 -12.79
N ARG A 60 -1.96 -0.60 -12.00
CA ARG A 60 -3.34 -0.65 -11.52
C ARG A 60 -3.58 0.43 -10.46
N LEU A 61 -4.49 1.37 -10.74
CA LEU A 61 -4.87 2.41 -9.80
C LEU A 61 -5.54 1.84 -8.54
N ASN A 62 -5.39 2.55 -7.42
CA ASN A 62 -6.06 2.23 -6.16
C ASN A 62 -7.45 2.91 -6.05
N SER A 63 -8.06 3.29 -7.15
CA SER A 63 -9.31 4.05 -7.19
C SER A 63 -10.48 3.36 -6.51
N VAL A 64 -10.61 2.03 -6.69
CA VAL A 64 -11.67 1.26 -6.03
C VAL A 64 -11.46 1.24 -4.51
N ALA A 65 -10.25 0.90 -4.05
CA ALA A 65 -9.91 0.88 -2.64
C ALA A 65 -10.08 2.27 -2.00
N GLY A 66 -9.61 3.32 -2.67
CA GLY A 66 -9.78 4.70 -2.22
C GLY A 66 -11.24 5.12 -2.14
N GLY A 67 -12.07 4.67 -3.09
CA GLY A 67 -13.53 4.87 -3.05
C GLY A 67 -14.16 4.23 -1.81
N VAL A 68 -13.83 2.97 -1.54
CA VAL A 68 -14.34 2.25 -0.35
C VAL A 68 -13.91 2.92 0.96
N VAL A 69 -12.63 3.33 1.06
CA VAL A 69 -12.13 4.05 2.24
C VAL A 69 -12.94 5.32 2.50
N ARG A 70 -13.22 6.10 1.46
CA ARG A 70 -14.02 7.31 1.55
C ARG A 70 -15.49 7.01 1.91
N ASP A 71 -16.13 6.10 1.19
CA ASP A 71 -17.57 5.87 1.27
C ASP A 71 -17.96 5.20 2.59
N LEU A 72 -17.09 4.33 3.13
CA LEU A 72 -17.27 3.70 4.44
C LEU A 72 -16.64 4.51 5.59
N LYS A 73 -16.05 5.67 5.31
CA LYS A 73 -15.37 6.53 6.31
C LYS A 73 -14.36 5.75 7.15
N ILE A 74 -13.54 4.94 6.49
CA ILE A 74 -12.52 4.13 7.16
C ILE A 74 -11.48 5.07 7.78
N ALA A 75 -11.24 4.91 9.08
CA ALA A 75 -10.38 5.80 9.84
C ALA A 75 -8.87 5.54 9.65
N ALA A 76 -8.50 4.35 9.15
CA ALA A 76 -7.10 3.95 8.98
C ALA A 76 -6.84 3.39 7.59
N ALA A 77 -5.88 3.94 6.89
CA ALA A 77 -5.39 3.41 5.62
C ALA A 77 -3.94 3.87 5.39
N THR A 78 -3.15 3.02 4.77
CA THR A 78 -1.79 3.35 4.32
C THR A 78 -1.45 2.58 3.05
N ASP A 79 -0.51 3.09 2.30
CA ASP A 79 0.16 2.33 1.24
C ASP A 79 1.30 1.48 1.84
N ILE A 80 1.66 0.39 1.18
CA ILE A 80 2.80 -0.45 1.58
C ILE A 80 3.90 -0.24 0.55
N THR A 81 4.99 0.36 0.99
CA THR A 81 6.16 0.68 0.18
C THR A 81 7.44 0.07 0.79
N GLY A 82 8.58 0.77 0.74
CA GLY A 82 9.89 0.24 1.07
C GLY A 82 10.09 -0.34 2.47
N PHE A 83 9.25 0.04 3.45
CA PHE A 83 9.30 -0.53 4.81
C PHE A 83 8.58 -1.87 4.95
N GLY A 84 7.89 -2.32 3.90
CA GLY A 84 7.10 -3.54 3.91
C GLY A 84 5.88 -3.49 4.84
N LEU A 85 5.14 -4.60 4.92
CA LEU A 85 3.93 -4.67 5.73
C LEU A 85 4.19 -4.39 7.22
N GLY A 86 5.20 -5.03 7.80
CA GLY A 86 5.54 -4.86 9.21
C GLY A 86 5.99 -3.44 9.55
N GLY A 87 6.80 -2.80 8.70
CA GLY A 87 7.27 -1.44 8.90
C GLY A 87 6.14 -0.41 8.88
N HIS A 88 5.17 -0.56 7.99
CA HIS A 88 4.00 0.32 7.93
C HIS A 88 3.02 0.10 9.09
N GLN A 89 2.94 -1.13 9.61
CA GLN A 89 2.13 -1.42 10.80
C GLN A 89 2.77 -0.90 12.09
N SER A 90 4.10 -0.89 12.21
CA SER A 90 4.82 -0.42 13.39
C SER A 90 4.74 1.10 13.61
N GLY A 91 4.37 1.86 12.59
CA GLY A 91 4.00 3.28 12.72
C GLY A 91 2.76 3.51 13.58
N ASN A 92 1.91 2.51 13.70
CA ASN A 92 0.86 2.43 14.72
C ASN A 92 1.49 1.92 16.02
N ARG A 93 1.69 2.79 17.01
CA ARG A 93 2.25 2.47 18.34
C ARG A 93 1.49 1.41 19.15
N ALA A 94 0.59 0.67 18.50
CA ALA A 94 -0.21 -0.39 19.10
C ALA A 94 0.48 -1.77 19.11
N TRP A 95 1.74 -1.87 18.71
CA TRP A 95 2.48 -3.15 18.57
C TRP A 95 3.77 -3.20 19.41
N VAL A 96 3.86 -2.42 20.44
CA VAL A 96 4.91 -2.56 21.45
C VAL A 96 4.29 -2.94 22.78
#